data_82410456746c88ed95db49eb541c67fc
#
_entry.id   82410456746c88ed95db49eb541c67fc
#
_cell.length_a   1.000
_cell.length_b   1.000
_cell.length_c   1.000
_cell.angle_alpha   90.00
_cell.angle_beta   90.00
_cell.angle_gamma   90.00
#
_symmetry.space_group_name_H-M   'P 1'
#
loop_
_entity.id
_entity.type
_entity.pdbx_description
1 polymer ?
#
loop_
_entity_poly.entity_id
_entity_poly.type
_entity_poly.pdbx_seq_one_letter_code
_entity_poly.pdbx_strand_id
1 'polypeptide(L)'
;MNLLGLDLAWKPERNPSALAIWCTHDAAGTALEQPRAWLYPALRSSAEVQACILQHAGSSALLAVDAPLIVRNPTGQRACEAQLNADFRRHHAGAHPSNL
;
A
#
# COMPACT_ATOMS: atom_id res chain seq x y z
N MET A 1 -8.09 17.12 5.00
CA MET A 1 -7.82 15.67 5.08
C MET A 1 -6.55 15.36 4.31
N ASN A 2 -5.66 14.60 4.90
CA ASN A 2 -4.44 14.14 4.24
C ASN A 2 -4.70 12.85 3.46
N LEU A 3 -4.00 12.66 2.34
CA LEU A 3 -4.14 11.49 1.49
C LEU A 3 -2.86 10.67 1.53
N LEU A 4 -2.98 9.36 1.78
CA LEU A 4 -1.87 8.43 1.83
C LEU A 4 -2.15 7.27 0.89
N GLY A 5 -1.15 6.90 0.09
CA GLY A 5 -1.19 5.73 -0.80
C GLY A 5 -0.10 4.75 -0.40
N LEU A 6 -0.47 3.55 -0.01
CA LEU A 6 0.45 2.50 0.47
C LEU A 6 0.47 1.32 -0.50
N ASP A 7 1.64 1.05 -1.05
CA ASP A 7 1.96 -0.22 -1.70
C ASP A 7 2.61 -1.13 -0.66
N LEU A 8 1.82 -2.05 -0.12
CA LEU A 8 2.22 -2.88 1.01
C LEU A 8 2.85 -4.19 0.55
N ALA A 9 4.11 -4.39 0.87
CA ALA A 9 4.80 -5.64 0.60
C ALA A 9 4.41 -6.76 1.59
N TRP A 10 4.21 -7.96 1.06
CA TRP A 10 3.92 -9.15 1.88
C TRP A 10 5.08 -9.58 2.78
N LYS A 11 6.30 -9.36 2.30
CA LYS A 11 7.54 -9.70 3.00
C LYS A 11 8.44 -8.48 2.95
N PRO A 12 8.24 -7.51 3.84
CA PRO A 12 8.93 -6.23 3.79
C PRO A 12 10.45 -6.34 3.93
N GLU A 13 10.95 -7.43 4.53
CA GLU A 13 12.38 -7.70 4.63
C GLU A 13 13.02 -7.98 3.25
N ARG A 14 12.23 -8.50 2.30
CA ARG A 14 12.69 -8.80 0.93
C ARG A 14 12.31 -7.72 -0.04
N ASN A 15 11.05 -7.32 0.00
CA ASN A 15 10.48 -6.30 -0.88
C ASN A 15 9.99 -5.15 -0.02
N PRO A 16 10.57 -3.96 -0.13
CA PRO A 16 10.12 -2.83 0.68
C PRO A 16 8.70 -2.41 0.31
N SER A 17 7.97 -1.92 1.30
CA SER A 17 6.73 -1.17 1.07
C SER A 17 7.04 0.26 0.67
N ALA A 18 6.16 0.89 -0.06
CA ALA A 18 6.26 2.30 -0.43
C ALA A 18 5.04 3.07 0.05
N LEU A 19 5.24 4.28 0.52
CA LEU A 19 4.19 5.18 0.99
C LEU A 19 4.34 6.54 0.33
N ALA A 20 3.30 6.98 -0.36
CA ALA A 20 3.17 8.33 -0.90
C ALA A 20 2.18 9.12 -0.06
N ILE A 21 2.48 10.39 0.21
CA ILE A 21 1.70 11.23 1.09
C ILE A 21 1.45 12.59 0.43
N TRP A 22 0.21 13.03 0.52
CA TRP A 22 -0.22 14.37 0.13
C TRP A 22 -0.90 15.03 1.32
N CYS A 23 -0.19 15.94 1.97
CA CYS A 23 -0.69 16.68 3.13
C CYS A 23 -1.25 18.02 2.71
N THR A 24 -2.50 18.25 3.06
CA THR A 24 -3.21 19.54 2.91
C THR A 24 -3.45 20.20 4.25
N HIS A 25 -3.26 19.50 5.35
CA HIS A 25 -3.44 19.99 6.72
C HIS A 25 -2.26 19.56 7.59
N ASP A 26 -1.96 20.38 8.59
CA ASP A 26 -0.97 20.04 9.61
C ASP A 26 -1.51 19.03 10.64
N ALA A 27 -0.68 18.68 11.62
CA ALA A 27 -1.05 17.72 12.67
C ALA A 27 -2.20 18.22 13.56
N ALA A 28 -2.38 19.53 13.68
CA ALA A 28 -3.48 20.15 14.42
C ALA A 28 -4.78 20.26 13.62
N GLY A 29 -4.75 19.89 12.34
CA GLY A 29 -5.91 19.99 11.44
C GLY A 29 -6.08 21.35 10.79
N THR A 30 -5.07 22.21 10.82
CA THR A 30 -5.07 23.50 10.16
C THR A 30 -4.68 23.34 8.69
N ALA A 31 -5.42 23.98 7.79
CA ALA A 31 -5.09 23.95 6.36
C ALA A 31 -3.73 24.61 6.10
N LEU A 32 -2.91 23.96 5.30
CA LEU A 32 -1.64 24.49 4.84
C LEU A 32 -1.87 25.47 3.70
N GLU A 33 -1.10 26.54 3.64
CA GLU A 33 -1.12 27.47 2.51
C GLU A 33 -0.76 26.78 1.19
N GLN A 34 0.17 25.85 1.25
CA GLN A 34 0.54 24.99 0.13
C GLN A 34 0.60 23.53 0.57
N PRO A 35 0.02 22.61 -0.21
CA PRO A 35 0.15 21.18 0.06
C PRO A 35 1.61 20.73 0.04
N ARG A 36 1.91 19.69 0.81
CA ARG A 36 3.23 19.07 0.87
C ARG A 36 3.13 17.60 0.45
N ALA A 37 4.13 17.14 -0.29
CA ALA A 37 4.22 15.75 -0.71
C ALA A 37 5.48 15.10 -0.14
N TRP A 38 5.36 13.83 0.26
CA TRP A 38 6.47 12.97 0.65
C TRP A 38 6.36 11.62 -0.03
N LEU A 39 7.51 11.01 -0.25
CA LEU A 39 7.61 9.65 -0.75
C LEU A 39 8.62 8.89 0.10
N TYR A 40 8.16 7.77 0.65
CA TYR A 40 8.99 6.79 1.35
C TYR A 40 9.05 5.53 0.48
N PRO A 41 10.11 5.34 -0.33
CA PRO A 41 10.16 4.28 -1.34
C PRO A 41 10.58 2.92 -0.80
N ALA A 42 11.05 2.83 0.44
CA ALA A 42 11.70 1.63 0.96
C ALA A 42 11.46 1.44 2.47
N LEU A 43 10.21 1.21 2.87
CA LEU A 43 9.85 0.84 4.24
C LEU A 43 9.96 -0.68 4.40
N ARG A 44 10.80 -1.12 5.32
CA ARG A 44 11.20 -2.54 5.43
C ARG A 44 10.58 -3.29 6.60
N SER A 45 9.71 -2.65 7.36
CA SER A 45 9.00 -3.31 8.44
C SER A 45 7.59 -2.73 8.61
N SER A 46 6.69 -3.52 9.18
CA SER A 46 5.35 -3.04 9.52
C SER A 46 5.40 -1.88 10.53
N ALA A 47 6.37 -1.88 11.43
CA ALA A 47 6.57 -0.81 12.39
C ALA A 47 6.96 0.51 11.71
N GLU A 48 7.84 0.49 10.71
CA GLU A 48 8.21 1.66 9.92
C GLU A 48 7.00 2.20 9.13
N VAL A 49 6.23 1.31 8.48
CA VAL A 49 5.01 1.69 7.77
C VAL A 49 4.02 2.37 8.70
N GLN A 50 3.75 1.77 9.85
CA GLN A 50 2.83 2.31 10.84
C GLN A 50 3.31 3.67 11.37
N ALA A 51 4.58 3.80 11.70
CA ALA A 51 5.15 5.06 12.19
C ALA A 51 5.01 6.19 11.16
N CYS A 52 5.30 5.92 9.88
CA CYS A 52 5.15 6.90 8.79
C CYS A 52 3.68 7.30 8.59
N ILE A 53 2.75 6.36 8.63
CA ILE A 53 1.32 6.66 8.53
C ILE A 53 0.90 7.58 9.67
N LEU A 54 1.22 7.24 10.91
CA LEU A 54 0.83 8.03 12.08
C LEU A 54 1.46 9.43 12.08
N GLN A 55 2.70 9.55 11.60
CA GLN A 55 3.37 10.84 11.50
C GLN A 55 2.65 11.81 10.56
N HIS A 56 2.04 11.31 9.47
CA HIS A 56 1.47 12.14 8.41
C HIS A 56 -0.07 12.13 8.35
N ALA A 57 -0.73 11.27 9.11
CA ALA A 57 -2.19 11.18 9.07
C ALA A 57 -2.87 12.48 9.54
N GLY A 58 -2.25 13.18 10.51
CA GLY A 58 -2.86 14.36 11.11
C GLY A 58 -4.14 14.03 11.86
N SER A 59 -5.08 14.96 11.88
CA SER A 59 -6.39 14.79 12.54
C SER A 59 -7.38 13.99 11.68
N SER A 60 -7.16 13.92 10.37
CA SER A 60 -8.02 13.19 9.43
C SER A 60 -7.22 12.80 8.19
N ALA A 61 -7.30 11.54 7.82
CA ALA A 61 -6.60 11.02 6.65
C ALA A 61 -7.42 9.94 5.93
N LEU A 62 -7.21 9.85 4.62
CA LEU A 62 -7.64 8.72 3.81
C LEU A 62 -6.40 7.91 3.41
N LEU A 63 -6.39 6.63 3.74
CA LEU A 63 -5.35 5.70 3.36
C LEU A 63 -5.88 4.72 2.31
N ALA A 64 -5.30 4.78 1.11
CA ALA A 64 -5.50 3.76 0.07
C ALA A 64 -4.39 2.73 0.17
N VAL A 65 -4.73 1.45 0.18
CA VAL A 65 -3.77 0.34 0.32
C VAL A 65 -3.86 -0.57 -0.89
N ASP A 66 -2.74 -0.73 -1.59
CA ASP A 66 -2.61 -1.71 -2.66
C ASP A 66 -2.04 -3.02 -2.08
N ALA A 67 -2.91 -3.79 -1.50
CA ALA A 67 -2.65 -5.15 -1.03
C ALA A 67 -3.95 -5.86 -0.67
N PRO A 68 -4.05 -7.17 -0.84
CA PRO A 68 -5.15 -7.93 -0.27
C PRO A 68 -5.00 -7.98 1.26
N LEU A 69 -5.93 -7.36 1.96
CA LEU A 69 -5.92 -7.28 3.44
C LEU A 69 -6.50 -8.54 4.10
N ILE A 70 -7.28 -9.32 3.35
CA ILE A 70 -7.84 -10.59 3.80
C ILE A 70 -7.47 -11.67 2.80
N VAL A 71 -6.68 -12.64 3.23
CA VAL A 71 -6.26 -13.78 2.41
C VAL A 71 -6.78 -15.06 3.02
N ARG A 72 -7.69 -15.73 2.30
CA ARG A 72 -8.27 -17.01 2.74
C ARG A 72 -7.60 -18.23 2.12
N ASN A 73 -6.69 -18.00 1.18
CA ASN A 73 -5.98 -19.05 0.47
C ASN A 73 -4.69 -19.41 1.21
N PRO A 74 -4.57 -20.61 1.78
CA PRO A 74 -3.38 -20.98 2.54
C PRO A 74 -2.15 -21.21 1.65
N THR A 75 -2.35 -21.74 0.43
CA THR A 75 -1.26 -22.10 -0.50
C THR A 75 -1.70 -21.99 -1.95
N GLY A 76 -0.75 -21.78 -2.85
CA GLY A 76 -0.96 -21.83 -4.29
C GLY A 76 -1.77 -20.65 -4.85
N GLN A 77 -2.32 -20.83 -6.02
CA GLN A 77 -3.15 -19.86 -6.71
C GLN A 77 -4.64 -20.08 -6.43
N ARG A 78 -5.37 -18.99 -6.29
CA ARG A 78 -6.84 -19.07 -6.33
C ARG A 78 -7.31 -19.34 -7.77
N ALA A 79 -8.51 -19.92 -7.91
CA ALA A 79 -9.07 -20.25 -9.21
C ALA A 79 -9.14 -19.03 -10.17
N CYS A 80 -9.51 -17.87 -9.64
CA CYS A 80 -9.54 -16.62 -10.43
C CYS A 80 -8.16 -16.17 -10.91
N GLU A 81 -7.11 -16.34 -10.11
CA GLU A 81 -5.73 -16.03 -10.50
C GLU A 81 -5.22 -16.99 -11.57
N ALA A 82 -5.52 -18.28 -11.44
CA ALA A 82 -5.17 -19.28 -12.43
C ALA A 82 -5.87 -19.02 -13.77
N GLN A 83 -7.15 -18.67 -13.75
CA GLN A 83 -7.93 -18.34 -14.95
C GLN A 83 -7.38 -17.07 -15.62
N LEU A 84 -7.10 -16.02 -14.88
CA LEU A 84 -6.51 -14.78 -15.38
C LEU A 84 -5.16 -15.06 -16.06
N ASN A 85 -4.31 -15.85 -15.43
CA ASN A 85 -3.00 -16.22 -15.98
C ASN A 85 -3.16 -17.07 -17.25
N ALA A 86 -4.12 -17.99 -17.30
CA ALA A 86 -4.38 -18.79 -18.50
C ALA A 86 -4.81 -17.91 -19.68
N ASP A 87 -5.70 -16.95 -19.44
CA ASP A 87 -6.28 -16.12 -20.50
C ASP A 87 -5.31 -15.03 -21.01
N PHE A 88 -4.50 -14.44 -20.13
CA PHE A 88 -3.73 -13.25 -20.44
C PHE A 88 -2.22 -13.42 -20.39
N ARG A 89 -1.69 -14.59 -20.06
CA ARG A 89 -0.24 -14.86 -19.99
C ARG A 89 0.51 -14.48 -21.27
N ARG A 90 -0.10 -14.76 -22.42
CA ARG A 90 0.48 -14.41 -23.74
C ARG A 90 0.67 -12.90 -23.95
N HIS A 91 -0.02 -12.08 -23.18
CA HIS A 91 0.07 -10.63 -23.22
C HIS A 91 0.98 -10.06 -22.11
N HIS A 92 1.73 -10.93 -21.43
CA HIS A 92 2.53 -10.58 -20.25
C HIS A 92 1.71 -9.95 -19.12
N ALA A 93 0.40 -10.24 -19.10
CA ALA A 93 -0.50 -9.84 -18.03
C ALA A 93 -0.93 -11.06 -17.22
N GLY A 94 -0.93 -10.93 -15.92
CA GLY A 94 -1.27 -12.01 -14.99
C GLY A 94 -1.31 -11.52 -13.56
N ALA A 95 -1.64 -12.42 -12.66
CA ALA A 95 -1.66 -12.17 -11.23
C ALA A 95 -0.70 -13.09 -10.50
N HIS A 96 0.01 -12.54 -9.53
CA HIS A 96 0.77 -13.34 -8.57
C HIS A 96 -0.17 -14.01 -7.57
N PRO A 97 0.15 -15.23 -7.10
CA PRO A 97 -0.66 -15.89 -6.08
C PRO A 97 -0.74 -15.07 -4.81
N SER A 98 -1.96 -14.85 -4.31
CA SER A 98 -2.18 -14.32 -2.98
C SER A 98 -2.45 -15.47 -2.02
N ASN A 99 -1.49 -15.81 -1.20
CA ASN A 99 -1.59 -16.88 -0.20
C ASN A 99 -0.83 -16.52 1.08
N LEU A 100 -1.04 -17.30 2.10
CA LEU A 100 -0.37 -17.15 3.39
C LEU A 100 1.08 -17.63 3.36
#